data_67c1c723838c3672188bcc7967e2f7bc
#
_entry.id   67c1c723838c3672188bcc7967e2f7bc
#
_cell.length_a   1.000
_cell.length_b   1.000
_cell.length_c   1.000
_cell.angle_alpha   90.00
_cell.angle_beta   90.00
_cell.angle_gamma   90.00
#
_symmetry.space_group_name_H-M   'P 1'
#
loop_
_entity.id
_entity.type
_entity.pdbx_description
1 polymer ?
#
loop_
_entity_poly.entity_id
_entity_poly.type
_entity_poly.pdbx_seq_one_letter_code
_entity_poly.pdbx_strand_id
1 'polypeptide(L)'
;MSSFIETMKSCNNNYLFKIGANESPSGYAILGETRKFTYLQRIGVKKDSQGLGLGDMLLKAVINFSIDKKFINIKLNTQKDNNVALSLYKKNNFEVSPRKLVIMKTS
;
A
#
# COMPACT_ATOMS: atom_id res chain seq x y z
N MET A 1 20.21 4.08 -8.68
CA MET A 1 18.88 4.47 -9.15
C MET A 1 18.20 5.28 -8.06
N SER A 2 17.88 6.50 -8.37
CA SER A 2 17.08 7.30 -7.43
C SER A 2 15.62 6.93 -7.59
N SER A 3 14.99 6.47 -6.52
CA SER A 3 13.55 6.21 -6.52
C SER A 3 12.86 7.24 -5.65
N PHE A 4 11.69 7.65 -6.06
CA PHE A 4 10.88 8.58 -5.31
C PHE A 4 9.43 8.08 -5.29
N ILE A 5 8.69 8.54 -4.30
CA ILE A 5 7.27 8.21 -4.19
C ILE A 5 6.49 9.50 -4.41
N GLU A 6 5.63 9.46 -5.39
CA GLU A 6 4.74 10.56 -5.72
C GLU A 6 3.32 10.16 -5.34
N THR A 7 2.62 11.04 -4.63
CA THR A 7 1.23 10.83 -4.24
C THR A 7 0.36 11.86 -4.93
N MET A 8 -0.67 11.38 -5.62
CA MET A 8 -1.63 12.25 -6.30
C MET A 8 -3.04 11.84 -5.91
N LYS A 9 -3.87 12.83 -5.60
CA LYS A 9 -5.29 12.55 -5.38
C LYS A 9 -5.94 12.32 -6.73
N SER A 10 -6.50 11.12 -6.93
CA SER A 10 -7.38 10.87 -8.05
C SER A 10 -8.81 11.25 -7.64
N CYS A 11 -9.83 10.89 -8.39
CA CYS A 11 -11.20 11.27 -8.04
C CYS A 11 -11.72 10.51 -6.81
N ASN A 12 -12.75 11.07 -6.13
CA ASN A 12 -13.53 10.40 -5.10
C ASN A 12 -12.72 9.88 -3.90
N ASN A 13 -11.79 10.70 -3.39
CA ASN A 13 -11.01 10.35 -2.19
C ASN A 13 -10.11 9.13 -2.38
N ASN A 14 -9.60 8.96 -3.57
CA ASN A 14 -8.56 7.97 -3.84
C ASN A 14 -7.23 8.67 -4.04
N TYR A 15 -6.15 7.97 -3.69
CA TYR A 15 -4.80 8.48 -3.82
C TYR A 15 -3.96 7.46 -4.58
N LEU A 16 -3.16 7.95 -5.51
CA LEU A 16 -2.25 7.13 -6.28
C LEU A 16 -0.82 7.40 -5.84
N PHE A 17 -0.13 6.35 -5.40
CA PHE A 17 1.29 6.40 -5.05
C PHE A 17 2.07 5.76 -6.18
N LYS A 18 3.08 6.45 -6.66
CA LYS A 18 3.98 5.92 -7.68
C LYS A 18 5.42 5.98 -7.20
N ILE A 19 6.20 5.00 -7.57
CA ILE A 19 7.62 4.96 -7.27
C ILE A 19 8.41 4.65 -8.55
N GLY A 20 9.49 5.40 -8.78
CA GLY A 20 10.32 5.26 -9.96
C GLY A 20 10.11 6.40 -10.95
N ALA A 21 10.42 6.16 -12.22
CA ALA A 21 10.31 7.17 -13.27
C ALA A 21 8.86 7.51 -13.58
N ASN A 22 8.59 8.79 -13.87
CA ASN A 22 7.23 9.26 -14.15
C ASN A 22 6.59 8.58 -15.38
N GLU A 23 7.37 8.36 -16.41
CA GLU A 23 6.88 7.78 -17.66
C GLU A 23 6.66 6.28 -17.57
N SER A 24 7.40 5.61 -16.70
CA SER A 24 7.32 4.17 -16.52
C SER A 24 7.58 3.86 -15.05
N PRO A 25 6.57 4.00 -14.19
CA PRO A 25 6.75 3.75 -12.77
C PRO A 25 7.11 2.30 -12.50
N SER A 26 8.04 2.10 -11.59
CA SER A 26 8.47 0.76 -11.17
C SER A 26 7.46 0.09 -10.26
N GLY A 27 6.61 0.88 -9.62
CA GLY A 27 5.56 0.36 -8.76
C GLY A 27 4.49 1.41 -8.49
N TYR A 28 3.36 0.96 -7.98
CA TYR A 28 2.26 1.85 -7.66
C TYR A 28 1.40 1.26 -6.54
N ALA A 29 0.65 2.13 -5.88
CA ALA A 29 -0.37 1.73 -4.92
C ALA A 29 -1.56 2.67 -5.04
N ILE A 30 -2.75 2.13 -4.86
CA ILE A 30 -3.99 2.92 -4.88
C ILE A 30 -4.65 2.77 -3.52
N LEU A 31 -4.88 3.91 -2.86
CA LEU A 31 -5.45 3.97 -1.52
C LEU A 31 -6.76 4.72 -1.56
N GLY A 32 -7.82 4.08 -1.08
CA GLY A 32 -9.10 4.73 -0.88
C GLY A 32 -9.21 5.30 0.52
N GLU A 33 -10.02 6.33 0.69
CA GLU A 33 -10.25 6.99 1.97
C GLU A 33 -11.74 6.96 2.29
N THR A 34 -12.07 6.52 3.50
CA THR A 34 -13.42 6.62 4.05
C THR A 34 -13.37 7.55 5.26
N ARG A 35 -14.51 7.74 5.93
CA ARG A 35 -14.54 8.56 7.15
C ARG A 35 -13.77 7.93 8.31
N LYS A 36 -13.66 6.61 8.33
CA LYS A 36 -13.13 5.88 9.49
C LYS A 36 -11.81 5.19 9.22
N PHE A 37 -11.49 4.87 7.98
CA PHE A 37 -10.30 4.10 7.65
C PHE A 37 -9.84 4.38 6.24
N THR A 38 -8.58 4.03 5.97
CA THR A 38 -8.08 3.96 4.60
C THR A 38 -8.11 2.52 4.14
N TYR A 39 -8.24 2.35 2.84
CA TYR A 39 -8.37 1.04 2.23
C TYR A 39 -7.38 0.91 1.06
N LEU A 40 -6.41 0.03 1.20
CA LEU A 40 -5.46 -0.23 0.13
C LEU A 40 -6.14 -1.08 -0.93
N GLN A 41 -6.48 -0.45 -2.05
CA GLN A 41 -7.20 -1.11 -3.14
C GLN A 41 -6.30 -1.97 -4.00
N ARG A 42 -5.08 -1.49 -4.24
CA ARG A 42 -4.15 -2.17 -5.12
C ARG A 42 -2.72 -1.73 -4.82
N ILE A 43 -1.80 -2.67 -4.89
CA ILE A 43 -0.37 -2.41 -4.83
C ILE A 43 0.31 -3.34 -5.83
N GLY A 44 1.22 -2.82 -6.61
CA GLY A 44 1.92 -3.61 -7.60
C GLY A 44 3.32 -3.08 -7.85
N VAL A 45 4.24 -3.98 -8.14
CA VAL A 45 5.61 -3.65 -8.51
C VAL A 45 5.90 -4.34 -9.84
N LYS A 46 6.46 -3.58 -10.77
CA LYS A 46 6.84 -4.08 -12.07
C LYS A 46 7.76 -5.29 -11.92
N LYS A 47 7.57 -6.31 -12.74
CA LYS A 47 8.28 -7.57 -12.62
C LYS A 47 9.80 -7.38 -12.58
N ASP A 48 10.31 -6.50 -13.44
CA ASP A 48 11.76 -6.24 -13.53
C ASP A 48 12.31 -5.50 -12.31
N SER A 49 11.44 -4.93 -11.51
CA SER A 49 11.80 -4.13 -10.34
C SER A 49 11.49 -4.84 -9.01
N GLN A 50 11.00 -6.05 -9.07
CA GLN A 50 10.76 -6.85 -7.87
C GLN A 50 12.10 -7.26 -7.22
N GLY A 51 12.08 -7.45 -5.91
CA GLY A 51 13.28 -7.79 -5.18
C GLY A 51 14.10 -6.59 -4.72
N LEU A 52 13.70 -5.36 -5.08
CA LEU A 52 14.39 -4.13 -4.69
C LEU A 52 13.77 -3.44 -3.48
N GLY A 53 12.77 -4.06 -2.86
CA GLY A 53 12.11 -3.48 -1.70
C GLY A 53 11.09 -2.39 -2.03
N LEU A 54 10.69 -2.25 -3.29
CA LEU A 54 9.77 -1.18 -3.71
C LEU A 54 8.37 -1.37 -3.15
N GLY A 55 7.90 -2.61 -3.07
CA GLY A 55 6.60 -2.91 -2.46
C GLY A 55 6.57 -2.49 -1.00
N ASP A 56 7.63 -2.76 -0.28
CA ASP A 56 7.77 -2.35 1.12
C ASP A 56 7.78 -0.82 1.25
N MET A 57 8.49 -0.13 0.38
CA MET A 57 8.52 1.33 0.37
C MET A 57 7.15 1.93 0.09
N LEU A 58 6.43 1.38 -0.88
CA LEU A 58 5.06 1.81 -1.20
C LEU A 58 4.13 1.59 -0.02
N LEU A 59 4.21 0.42 0.61
CA LEU A 59 3.36 0.10 1.75
C LEU A 59 3.65 1.03 2.93
N LYS A 60 4.91 1.31 3.21
CA LYS A 60 5.29 2.26 4.26
C LYS A 60 4.80 3.67 3.95
N ALA A 61 4.82 4.09 2.69
CA ALA A 61 4.28 5.38 2.29
C ALA A 61 2.77 5.45 2.54
N VAL A 62 2.04 4.39 2.22
CA VAL A 62 0.61 4.28 2.50
C VAL A 62 0.33 4.35 4.00
N ILE A 63 1.11 3.64 4.79
CA ILE A 63 0.96 3.64 6.25
C ILE A 63 1.20 5.04 6.82
N ASN A 64 2.30 5.67 6.43
CA ASN A 64 2.64 7.02 6.90
C ASN A 64 1.59 8.04 6.50
N PHE A 65 1.09 7.95 5.27
CA PHE A 65 0.02 8.81 4.79
C PHE A 65 -1.24 8.66 5.64
N SER A 66 -1.61 7.43 5.96
CA SER A 66 -2.80 7.15 6.78
C SER A 66 -2.64 7.67 8.20
N ILE A 67 -1.46 7.52 8.79
CA ILE A 67 -1.14 8.03 10.12
C ILE A 67 -1.19 9.56 10.12
N ASP A 68 -0.59 10.20 9.13
CA ASP A 68 -0.59 11.67 9.02
C ASP A 68 -1.99 12.23 8.91
N LYS A 69 -2.90 11.51 8.28
CA LYS A 69 -4.31 11.88 8.18
C LYS A 69 -5.13 11.44 9.39
N LYS A 70 -4.48 10.86 10.41
CA LYS A 70 -5.08 10.46 11.67
C LYS A 70 -6.10 9.33 11.55
N PHE A 71 -5.94 8.47 10.56
CA PHE A 71 -6.75 7.25 10.48
C PHE A 71 -6.21 6.20 11.45
N ILE A 72 -7.11 5.51 12.12
CA ILE A 72 -6.77 4.50 13.11
C ILE A 72 -6.57 3.12 12.47
N ASN A 73 -7.25 2.88 11.37
CA ASN A 73 -7.21 1.59 10.70
C ASN A 73 -6.83 1.73 9.24
N ILE A 74 -6.04 0.79 8.77
CA ILE A 74 -5.73 0.61 7.35
C ILE A 74 -6.18 -0.79 7.00
N LYS A 75 -7.07 -0.91 6.03
CA LYS A 75 -7.62 -2.19 5.61
C LYS A 75 -7.16 -2.51 4.20
N LEU A 76 -7.05 -3.79 3.89
CA LEU A 76 -6.81 -4.26 2.54
C LEU A 76 -7.33 -5.67 2.38
N ASN A 77 -7.60 -6.04 1.14
CA ASN A 77 -7.93 -7.40 0.77
C ASN A 77 -6.75 -8.01 0.03
N THR A 78 -6.50 -9.27 0.27
CA THR A 78 -5.49 -10.00 -0.48
C THR A 78 -6.02 -11.38 -0.83
N GLN A 79 -5.51 -11.94 -1.92
CA GLN A 79 -5.86 -13.30 -2.29
C GLN A 79 -5.11 -14.28 -1.38
N LYS A 80 -5.78 -15.35 -1.02
CA LYS A 80 -5.28 -16.36 -0.09
C LYS A 80 -3.95 -16.98 -0.53
N ASP A 81 -3.76 -17.09 -1.83
CA ASP A 81 -2.59 -17.76 -2.40
C ASP A 81 -1.40 -16.82 -2.63
N ASN A 82 -1.55 -15.54 -2.32
CA ASN A 82 -0.48 -14.56 -2.55
C ASN A 82 0.43 -14.49 -1.33
N ASN A 83 1.29 -15.49 -1.18
CA ASN A 83 2.18 -15.60 -0.02
C ASN A 83 3.20 -14.45 0.05
N VAL A 84 3.64 -13.94 -1.09
CA VAL A 84 4.59 -12.83 -1.14
C VAL A 84 3.95 -11.58 -0.54
N ALA A 85 2.72 -11.27 -0.95
CA ALA A 85 2.00 -10.11 -0.42
C ALA A 85 1.68 -10.28 1.06
N LEU A 86 1.27 -11.48 1.48
CA LEU A 86 0.99 -11.76 2.89
C LEU A 86 2.23 -11.57 3.76
N SER A 87 3.39 -12.01 3.29
CA SER A 87 4.65 -11.81 4.01
C SER A 87 4.98 -10.34 4.15
N LEU A 88 4.77 -9.57 3.09
CA LEU A 88 4.99 -8.12 3.10
C LEU A 88 4.10 -7.42 4.13
N TYR A 89 2.83 -7.79 4.17
CA TYR A 89 1.88 -7.19 5.11
C TYR A 89 2.22 -7.54 6.55
N LYS A 90 2.53 -8.80 6.82
CA LYS A 90 2.94 -9.24 8.17
C LYS A 90 4.21 -8.54 8.64
N LYS A 91 5.17 -8.36 7.75
CA LYS A 91 6.41 -7.65 8.05
C LYS A 91 6.14 -6.21 8.48
N ASN A 92 5.08 -5.61 7.99
CA ASN A 92 4.69 -4.24 8.31
C ASN A 92 3.59 -4.16 9.36
N ASN A 93 3.45 -5.20 10.19
CA ASN A 93 2.56 -5.25 11.35
C ASN A 93 1.07 -5.31 11.00
N PHE A 94 0.73 -5.77 9.81
CA PHE A 94 -0.66 -6.08 9.50
C PHE A 94 -1.05 -7.42 10.08
N GLU A 95 -2.26 -7.48 10.58
CA GLU A 95 -2.86 -8.73 11.04
C GLU A 95 -3.74 -9.32 9.94
N VAL A 96 -3.57 -10.61 9.68
CA VAL A 96 -4.34 -11.32 8.66
C VAL A 96 -5.44 -12.10 9.36
N SER A 97 -6.71 -11.77 9.06
CA SER A 97 -7.84 -12.48 9.64
C SER A 97 -8.16 -13.74 8.83
N PRO A 98 -8.86 -14.72 9.44
CA PRO A 98 -9.29 -15.92 8.71
C PRO A 98 -10.21 -15.63 7.52
N ARG A 99 -10.84 -14.43 7.51
CA ARG A 99 -11.74 -14.01 6.43
C ARG A 99 -11.02 -13.28 5.31
N LYS A 100 -9.70 -13.39 5.22
CA LYS A 100 -8.86 -12.75 4.19
C LYS A 100 -8.84 -11.23 4.31
N LEU A 101 -9.24 -10.67 5.43
CA LEU A 101 -9.15 -9.24 5.68
C LEU A 101 -7.86 -8.96 6.42
N VAL A 102 -7.06 -8.07 5.85
CA VAL A 102 -5.79 -7.65 6.44
C VAL A 102 -6.00 -6.26 7.02
N ILE A 103 -5.69 -6.09 8.29
CA ILE A 103 -5.95 -4.84 9.01
C ILE A 103 -4.70 -4.45 9.78
N MET A 104 -4.38 -3.16 9.74
CA MET A 104 -3.37 -2.57 10.61
C MET A 104 -4.02 -1.48 11.45
N LYS A 105 -3.81 -1.55 12.75
CA LYS A 105 -4.18 -0.46 13.65
C LYS A 105 -2.97 0.43 13.86
N THR A 106 -3.17 1.74 13.71
CA THR A 106 -2.08 2.71 13.80
C THR A 106 -1.94 3.36 15.17
N SER A 107 -2.84 3.04 16.08
CA SER A 107 -2.80 3.58 17.43
C SER A 107 -2.40 2.55 18.45
#